data_368aa90030e16979d63cd7882adcaa5c
#
_entry.id   368aa90030e16979d63cd7882adcaa5c
#
_cell.length_a   1.000
_cell.length_b   1.000
_cell.length_c   1.000
_cell.angle_alpha   90.00
_cell.angle_beta   90.00
_cell.angle_gamma   90.00
#
_symmetry.space_group_name_H-M   'P 1'
#
loop_
_entity.id
_entity.type
_entity.pdbx_description
1 polymer ?
#
loop_
_entity_poly.entity_id
_entity_poly.type
_entity_poly.pdbx_seq_one_letter_code
_entity_poly.pdbx_strand_id
1 'polypeptide(L)'
;HVFSYEVLIASKAFMEKLPDDLRALVTTAATNAVMEQRRLMEQEESVFKDKVIKAGMVLNVLTAEEKAPFVAATEQVYPLFAKDLTEEIMELIKQVQK
;
A
#
# COMPACT_ATOMS: atom_id res chain seq x y z
N HIS A 1 -0.75 0.74 12.10
CA HIS A 1 -2.18 1.08 12.19
C HIS A 1 -2.61 2.10 11.13
N VAL A 2 -1.68 2.65 10.38
CA VAL A 2 -1.96 3.47 9.20
C VAL A 2 -1.13 2.92 8.05
N PHE A 3 -1.80 2.52 6.96
CA PHE A 3 -1.16 2.25 5.69
C PHE A 3 -1.37 3.46 4.78
N SER A 4 -0.29 4.08 4.35
CA SER A 4 -0.34 5.15 3.37
C SER A 4 0.05 4.56 2.01
N TYR A 5 -0.91 4.57 1.08
CA TYR A 5 -0.64 4.19 -0.30
C TYR A 5 -0.43 5.45 -1.12
N GLU A 6 0.70 5.53 -1.77
CA GLU A 6 0.98 6.59 -2.75
C GLU A 6 0.81 6.01 -4.15
N VAL A 7 0.05 6.70 -4.98
CA VAL A 7 -0.23 6.28 -6.36
C VAL A 7 0.38 7.29 -7.31
N LEU A 8 1.23 6.82 -8.21
CA LEU A 8 1.72 7.64 -9.31
C LEU A 8 0.66 7.65 -10.42
N ILE A 9 0.11 8.81 -10.72
CA ILE A 9 -0.91 8.98 -11.74
C ILE A 9 -0.41 9.87 -12.88
N ALA A 10 -0.85 9.57 -14.09
CA ALA A 10 -0.60 10.39 -15.26
C ALA A 10 -1.90 10.65 -16.03
N SER A 11 -2.03 11.82 -16.66
CA SER A 11 -3.16 12.12 -17.51
C SER A 11 -3.19 11.19 -18.71
N LYS A 12 -4.29 10.46 -18.93
CA LYS A 12 -4.49 9.61 -20.09
C LYS A 12 -4.33 10.41 -21.39
N ALA A 13 -4.98 11.58 -21.47
CA ALA A 13 -4.91 12.44 -22.65
C ALA A 13 -3.50 12.97 -22.94
N PHE A 14 -2.67 13.14 -21.91
CA PHE A 14 -1.26 13.49 -22.10
C PHE A 14 -0.47 12.28 -22.63
N MET A 15 -0.64 11.11 -22.04
CA MET A 15 0.07 9.89 -22.44
C MET A 15 -0.26 9.46 -23.87
N GLU A 16 -1.52 9.64 -24.31
CA GLU A 16 -1.96 9.32 -25.67
C GLU A 16 -1.38 10.25 -26.74
N LYS A 17 -0.97 11.48 -26.37
CA LYS A 17 -0.31 12.41 -27.30
C LYS A 17 1.19 12.15 -27.47
N LEU A 18 1.79 11.36 -26.60
CA LEU A 18 3.19 11.03 -26.73
C LEU A 18 3.41 10.03 -27.88
N PRO A 19 4.50 10.18 -28.66
CA PRO A 19 5.01 9.12 -29.53
C PRO A 19 5.21 7.82 -28.73
N ASP A 20 5.08 6.68 -29.39
CA ASP A 20 5.09 5.37 -28.73
C ASP A 20 6.38 5.10 -27.97
N ASP A 21 7.52 5.50 -28.51
CA ASP A 21 8.85 5.40 -27.87
C ASP A 21 8.92 6.22 -26.58
N LEU A 22 8.44 7.47 -26.60
CA LEU A 22 8.42 8.34 -25.43
C LEU A 22 7.41 7.84 -24.38
N ARG A 23 6.26 7.32 -24.83
CA ARG A 23 5.28 6.72 -23.91
C ARG A 23 5.86 5.51 -23.20
N ALA A 24 6.53 4.64 -23.92
CA ALA A 24 7.22 3.49 -23.36
C ALA A 24 8.32 3.91 -22.38
N LEU A 25 9.12 4.92 -22.72
CA LEU A 25 10.16 5.45 -21.86
C LEU A 25 9.61 5.99 -20.54
N VAL A 26 8.57 6.83 -20.60
CA VAL A 26 7.92 7.42 -19.41
C VAL A 26 7.32 6.31 -18.53
N THR A 27 6.65 5.32 -19.13
CA THR A 27 6.06 4.19 -18.38
C THR A 27 7.13 3.36 -17.70
N THR A 28 8.22 3.07 -18.39
CA THR A 28 9.35 2.31 -17.82
C THR A 28 10.02 3.10 -16.68
N ALA A 29 10.27 4.39 -16.88
CA ALA A 29 10.87 5.23 -15.84
C ALA A 29 9.98 5.31 -14.59
N ALA A 30 8.67 5.47 -14.76
CA ALA A 30 7.71 5.49 -13.67
C ALA A 30 7.69 4.15 -12.90
N THR A 31 7.66 3.02 -13.61
CA THR A 31 7.71 1.69 -12.99
C THR A 31 9.00 1.50 -12.20
N ASN A 32 10.15 1.84 -12.77
CA ASN A 32 11.44 1.74 -12.10
C ASN A 32 11.50 2.61 -10.83
N ALA A 33 10.98 3.85 -10.91
CA ALA A 33 10.94 4.75 -9.77
C ALA A 33 10.08 4.19 -8.62
N VAL A 34 8.91 3.61 -8.92
CA VAL A 34 8.05 2.97 -7.93
C VAL A 34 8.73 1.76 -7.29
N MET A 35 9.40 0.92 -8.08
CA MET A 35 10.11 -0.25 -7.56
C MET A 35 11.29 0.15 -6.66
N GLU A 36 12.04 1.17 -7.05
CA GLU A 36 13.15 1.69 -6.25
C GLU A 36 12.65 2.35 -4.95
N GLN A 37 11.57 3.10 -5.01
CA GLN A 37 10.94 3.69 -3.82
C GLN A 37 10.53 2.60 -2.81
N ARG A 38 9.91 1.51 -3.26
CA ARG A 38 9.54 0.38 -2.38
C ARG A 38 10.77 -0.25 -1.72
N ARG A 39 11.83 -0.48 -2.52
CA ARG A 39 13.09 -1.04 -2.01
C ARG A 39 13.73 -0.14 -0.93
N LEU A 40 13.73 1.16 -1.16
CA LEU A 40 14.25 2.13 -0.18
C LEU A 40 13.40 2.15 1.09
N MET A 41 12.07 2.12 0.97
CA MET A 41 11.17 2.09 2.11
C MET A 41 11.38 0.86 3.00
N GLU A 42 11.55 -0.32 2.41
CA GLU A 42 11.86 -1.55 3.16
C GLU A 42 13.17 -1.43 3.94
N GLN A 43 14.20 -0.86 3.32
CA GLN A 43 15.48 -0.63 3.99
C GLN A 43 15.38 0.39 5.13
N GLU A 44 14.67 1.49 4.92
CA GLU A 44 14.51 2.54 5.92
C GLU A 44 13.63 2.11 7.09
N GLU A 45 12.65 1.23 6.86
CA GLU A 45 11.76 0.74 7.92
C GLU A 45 12.54 0.13 9.10
N SER A 46 13.51 -0.71 8.81
CA SER A 46 14.37 -1.32 9.85
C SER A 46 15.16 -0.25 10.61
N VAL A 47 15.75 0.70 9.88
CA VAL A 47 16.54 1.79 10.48
C VAL A 47 15.66 2.69 11.37
N PHE A 48 14.44 2.99 10.94
CA PHE A 48 13.52 3.82 11.73
C PHE A 48 13.01 3.10 12.96
N LYS A 49 12.71 1.79 12.87
CA LYS A 49 12.36 0.97 14.04
C LYS A 49 13.45 1.07 15.13
N ASP A 50 14.70 0.90 14.77
CA ASP A 50 15.81 1.03 15.69
C ASP A 50 15.91 2.43 16.30
N LYS A 51 15.72 3.47 15.49
CA LYS A 51 15.78 4.87 15.96
C LYS A 51 14.68 5.17 16.98
N VAL A 52 13.45 4.75 16.75
CA VAL A 52 12.33 5.03 17.66
C VAL A 52 12.49 4.27 18.97
N ILE A 53 12.98 3.02 18.92
CA ILE A 53 13.28 2.24 20.14
C ILE A 53 14.39 2.92 20.96
N LYS A 54 15.48 3.34 20.32
CA LYS A 54 16.58 4.07 20.98
C LYS A 54 16.14 5.41 21.54
N ALA A 55 15.12 6.04 20.97
CA ALA A 55 14.51 7.26 21.48
C ALA A 55 13.53 7.03 22.64
N GLY A 56 13.38 5.79 23.13
CA GLY A 56 12.54 5.43 24.27
C GLY A 56 11.09 5.10 23.90
N MET A 57 10.76 4.95 22.64
CA MET A 57 9.43 4.46 22.23
C MET A 57 9.31 2.95 22.42
N VAL A 58 8.13 2.51 22.83
CA VAL A 58 7.79 1.08 22.92
C VAL A 58 7.16 0.63 21.60
N LEU A 59 7.77 -0.34 20.96
CA LEU A 59 7.23 -0.96 19.74
C LEU A 59 6.40 -2.19 20.13
N ASN A 60 5.09 -2.14 19.95
CA ASN A 60 4.19 -3.26 20.15
C ASN A 60 3.99 -4.00 18.82
N VAL A 61 4.49 -5.22 18.73
CA VAL A 61 4.30 -6.09 17.57
C VAL A 61 3.23 -7.12 17.92
N LEU A 62 2.09 -7.00 17.29
CA LEU A 62 0.95 -7.90 17.52
C LEU A 62 1.12 -9.21 16.74
N THR A 63 0.87 -10.34 17.39
CA THR A 63 0.72 -11.64 16.72
C THR A 63 -0.59 -11.70 15.92
N ALA A 64 -0.75 -12.76 15.10
CA ALA A 64 -1.99 -12.96 14.36
C ALA A 64 -3.22 -13.12 15.29
N GLU A 65 -3.04 -13.84 16.42
CA GLU A 65 -4.08 -14.03 17.42
C GLU A 65 -4.48 -12.71 18.09
N GLU A 66 -3.50 -11.87 18.42
CA GLU A 66 -3.76 -10.54 19.01
C GLU A 66 -4.41 -9.57 18.01
N LYS A 67 -4.21 -9.76 16.70
CA LYS A 67 -4.87 -9.00 15.64
C LYS A 67 -6.31 -9.45 15.39
N ALA A 68 -6.64 -10.71 15.63
CA ALA A 68 -7.94 -11.28 15.30
C ALA A 68 -9.14 -10.49 15.89
N PRO A 69 -9.12 -10.00 17.15
CA PRO A 69 -10.21 -9.17 17.66
C PRO A 69 -10.41 -7.86 16.91
N PHE A 70 -9.33 -7.24 16.42
CA PHE A 70 -9.41 -6.00 15.63
C PHE A 70 -10.04 -6.27 14.25
N VAL A 71 -9.67 -7.38 13.61
CA VAL A 71 -10.27 -7.80 12.34
C VAL A 71 -11.77 -8.06 12.54
N ALA A 72 -12.16 -8.82 13.55
CA ALA A 72 -13.55 -9.09 13.86
C ALA A 72 -14.38 -7.81 14.14
N ALA A 73 -13.80 -6.85 14.87
CA ALA A 73 -14.46 -5.59 15.16
C ALA A 73 -14.68 -4.72 13.91
N THR A 74 -13.90 -4.91 12.86
CA THR A 74 -14.01 -4.15 11.60
C THR A 74 -14.87 -4.83 10.54
N GLU A 75 -15.29 -6.08 10.71
CA GLU A 75 -16.14 -6.80 9.75
C GLU A 75 -17.44 -6.07 9.42
N GLN A 76 -18.05 -5.40 10.38
CA GLN A 76 -19.27 -4.60 10.20
C GLN A 76 -19.09 -3.39 9.24
N VAL A 77 -17.86 -2.99 8.92
CA VAL A 77 -17.57 -1.88 8.02
C VAL A 77 -17.79 -2.28 6.56
N TYR A 78 -17.50 -3.53 6.20
CA TYR A 78 -17.58 -4.00 4.81
C TYR A 78 -18.97 -3.84 4.16
N PRO A 79 -20.08 -4.20 4.83
CA PRO A 79 -21.41 -4.01 4.26
C PRO A 79 -21.75 -2.56 3.94
N LEU A 80 -21.15 -1.59 4.66
CA LEU A 80 -21.39 -0.16 4.45
C LEU A 80 -20.85 0.30 3.09
N PHE A 81 -19.79 -0.33 2.60
CA PHE A 81 -19.11 0.00 1.34
C PHE A 81 -19.37 -1.03 0.23
N ALA A 82 -20.21 -2.03 0.46
CA ALA A 82 -20.48 -3.09 -0.52
C ALA A 82 -21.07 -2.59 -1.85
N LYS A 83 -21.64 -1.40 -1.88
CA LYS A 83 -22.16 -0.77 -3.10
C LYS A 83 -21.06 -0.07 -3.91
N ASP A 84 -19.98 0.33 -3.26
CA ASP A 84 -18.89 1.12 -3.85
C ASP A 84 -17.69 0.23 -4.23
N LEU A 85 -17.65 -0.98 -3.68
CA LEU A 85 -16.58 -1.96 -3.91
C LEU A 85 -17.10 -3.12 -4.77
N THR A 86 -16.35 -3.51 -5.78
CA THR A 86 -16.66 -4.71 -6.55
C THR A 86 -16.41 -5.98 -5.71
N GLU A 87 -17.10 -7.07 -6.03
CA GLU A 87 -16.88 -8.38 -5.37
C GLU A 87 -15.42 -8.82 -5.46
N GLU A 88 -14.76 -8.53 -6.60
CA GLU A 88 -13.34 -8.82 -6.81
C GLU A 88 -12.43 -8.09 -5.80
N ILE A 89 -12.69 -6.80 -5.57
CA ILE A 89 -11.93 -6.01 -4.58
C ILE A 89 -12.17 -6.54 -3.17
N MET A 90 -13.41 -6.89 -2.83
CA MET A 90 -13.75 -7.47 -1.53
C MET A 90 -13.03 -8.79 -1.29
N GLU A 91 -12.94 -9.64 -2.30
CA GLU A 91 -12.22 -10.92 -2.19
C GLU A 91 -10.71 -10.73 -2.03
N LEU A 92 -10.10 -9.78 -2.78
CA LEU A 92 -8.69 -9.43 -2.61
C LEU A 92 -8.39 -8.92 -1.20
N ILE A 93 -9.24 -8.08 -0.62
CA ILE A 93 -9.09 -7.59 0.75
C ILE A 93 -9.07 -8.75 1.75
N LYS A 94 -10.00 -9.70 1.63
CA LYS A 94 -10.04 -10.89 2.50
C LYS A 94 -8.81 -11.79 2.37
N GLN A 95 -8.21 -11.88 1.18
CA GLN A 95 -6.99 -12.66 0.95
C GLN A 95 -5.76 -12.06 1.61
N VAL A 96 -5.67 -10.73 1.64
CA VAL A 96 -4.52 -10.01 2.23
C VAL A 96 -4.58 -9.98 3.77
N GLN A 97 -5.75 -10.18 4.35
CA GLN A 97 -5.94 -10.19 5.82
C GLN A 97 -5.56 -11.51 6.50
N LYS A 98 -5.27 -12.56 5.74
CA LYS A 98 -4.79 -13.85 6.26
C LYS A 98 -3.29 -13.79 6.54
#